data_186343330423f14a30e1e75c2dfea692
#
_entry.id   186343330423f14a30e1e75c2dfea692
#
_cell.length_a   1.000
_cell.length_b   1.000
_cell.length_c   1.000
_cell.angle_alpha   90.00
_cell.angle_beta   90.00
_cell.angle_gamma   90.00
#
_symmetry.space_group_name_H-M   'P 1'
#
loop_
_entity.id
_entity.type
_entity.pdbx_description
1 polymer ?
#
loop_
_entity_poly.entity_id
_entity_poly.type
_entity_poly.pdbx_seq_one_letter_code
_entity_poly.pdbx_strand_id
1 'polypeptide(L)'
;IFCANGQCSQCSVIANGIAVKSCMTAVSENMIVQSLEGLPILPAEDTPLNFEPLEYIKTDVLIIGGGPAGLSAAIELGKQNIQTLLIDDKNALGGKLVLQTHKFFGSQEDSSAGTRGIDISKNLSEELAKFGSVEIWLNSTAVFVFSDKKVGVLKDGVYKIVEPKRILNTAGAREKFLRFPGNNLARIYGAGAFQTLVNRDLVRPTNRLFIIGGGNVGLIAGYHSLQAGIEVVGLAEAMPVCGGYKVHSDKLKRFGVPIYTSHSILCANGKESIESITIAEIDKNFQPIPKTEKTFACDTILIAVGLNPLNEFTWEAMDAGIPVEAAGDALEIAEASSAMFNGKIAGVKIAADLKGNKDNPIPKEWYAKAEELKSPPGITKSYQTPEKEEGVFPVLHCLQEIPCNPCTTVCPTNSIKTEDGSLMAVPVYQGSCIGCGKCLLICPGLAITLVDYRKDKENPTVSIVYEVTNYPVQIGDKKILNDIDANELGEYAITAVQDFPKQHTQIIKFQVPKAIAKKVAGFRIQDTSVSAPIDKPIIFEKTSDEAMICLCERVSVGQVQALIKKGITDLNLIKAITRAGMGPCGSKTCEVLIKGLLREEGIPDKEVVANTKRPLFIEIPLAKFPDGSVK
;
A
#
# COMPACT_ATOMS: atom_id res chain seq x y z
N ILE A 1 10.90 11.08 6.33
CA ILE A 1 10.29 10.79 5.01
C ILE A 1 8.98 10.06 5.23
N PHE A 2 7.82 10.69 4.96
CA PHE A 2 6.52 10.04 5.18
C PHE A 2 6.03 9.27 3.94
N CYS A 3 6.09 9.84 2.73
CA CYS A 3 5.48 9.24 1.53
C CYS A 3 6.47 8.56 0.56
N ALA A 4 7.75 8.93 0.53
CA ALA A 4 8.80 8.47 -0.40
C ALA A 4 8.41 8.54 -1.91
N ASN A 5 7.48 9.41 -2.27
CA ASN A 5 6.98 9.58 -3.64
C ASN A 5 6.75 11.05 -4.04
N GLY A 6 7.41 11.98 -3.34
CA GLY A 6 7.39 13.41 -3.66
C GLY A 6 6.14 14.19 -3.25
N GLN A 7 5.10 13.55 -2.70
CA GLN A 7 3.80 14.20 -2.49
C GLN A 7 3.67 14.98 -1.17
N CYS A 8 4.28 14.51 -0.06
CA CYS A 8 4.10 15.14 1.25
C CYS A 8 5.10 16.26 1.54
N SER A 9 6.19 16.35 0.79
CA SER A 9 7.27 17.34 0.94
C SER A 9 7.91 17.44 2.34
N GLN A 10 7.71 16.44 3.22
CA GLN A 10 8.34 16.40 4.54
C GLN A 10 9.85 16.23 4.46
N CYS A 11 10.35 15.66 3.37
CA CYS A 11 11.76 15.40 3.12
C CYS A 11 12.48 16.53 2.36
N SER A 12 11.95 17.75 2.38
CA SER A 12 12.60 18.90 1.72
C SER A 12 13.93 19.23 2.39
N VAL A 13 14.97 19.39 1.59
CA VAL A 13 16.33 19.75 1.97
C VAL A 13 16.90 20.75 0.96
N ILE A 14 18.01 21.39 1.28
CA ILE A 14 18.80 22.16 0.32
C ILE A 14 19.89 21.24 -0.21
N ALA A 15 19.89 20.98 -1.51
CA ALA A 15 20.96 20.25 -2.19
C ALA A 15 21.64 21.17 -3.20
N ASN A 16 22.94 21.38 -3.04
CA ASN A 16 23.74 22.30 -3.87
C ASN A 16 23.09 23.71 -3.97
N GLY A 17 22.58 24.25 -2.88
CA GLY A 17 21.94 25.56 -2.81
C GLY A 17 20.47 25.61 -3.28
N ILE A 18 19.90 24.51 -3.76
CA ILE A 18 18.52 24.43 -4.28
C ILE A 18 17.64 23.60 -3.36
N ALA A 19 16.43 24.09 -3.05
CA ALA A 19 15.44 23.34 -2.28
C ALA A 19 14.88 22.18 -3.11
N VAL A 20 15.07 20.95 -2.64
CA VAL A 20 14.64 19.72 -3.33
C VAL A 20 13.95 18.76 -2.35
N LYS A 21 13.22 17.78 -2.89
CA LYS A 21 12.65 16.67 -2.13
C LYS A 21 13.63 15.50 -2.15
N SER A 22 14.26 15.19 -1.03
CA SER A 22 15.32 14.16 -0.97
C SER A 22 14.86 12.77 -1.45
N CYS A 23 13.57 12.43 -1.28
CA CYS A 23 13.02 11.16 -1.78
C CYS A 23 12.90 11.07 -3.31
N MET A 24 13.05 12.20 -4.02
CA MET A 24 12.93 12.31 -5.48
C MET A 24 14.24 12.79 -6.13
N THR A 25 15.31 12.94 -5.35
CA THR A 25 16.57 13.51 -5.81
C THR A 25 17.64 12.44 -5.75
N ALA A 26 18.23 12.13 -6.89
CA ALA A 26 19.37 11.22 -6.97
C ALA A 26 20.60 11.85 -6.31
N VAL A 27 21.37 11.05 -5.59
CA VAL A 27 22.65 11.48 -5.02
C VAL A 27 23.68 11.57 -6.15
N SER A 28 24.44 12.66 -6.19
CA SER A 28 25.56 12.85 -7.09
C SER A 28 26.87 13.01 -6.32
N GLU A 29 27.98 12.79 -6.99
CA GLU A 29 29.30 12.99 -6.42
C GLU A 29 29.48 14.46 -5.96
N ASN A 30 30.06 14.66 -4.76
CA ASN A 30 30.28 15.96 -4.14
C ASN A 30 28.99 16.78 -3.83
N MET A 31 27.81 16.14 -3.79
CA MET A 31 26.57 16.82 -3.42
C MET A 31 26.62 17.33 -1.98
N ILE A 32 26.39 18.63 -1.79
CA ILE A 32 26.27 19.25 -0.45
C ILE A 32 24.79 19.29 -0.08
N VAL A 33 24.43 18.64 1.04
CA VAL A 33 23.05 18.60 1.55
C VAL A 33 22.97 19.31 2.90
N GLN A 34 21.99 20.21 3.04
CA GLN A 34 21.74 20.99 4.24
C GLN A 34 20.25 20.89 4.64
N SER A 35 19.96 21.06 5.94
CA SER A 35 18.60 21.21 6.42
C SER A 35 17.94 22.45 5.83
N LEU A 36 16.67 22.34 5.44
CA LEU A 36 15.86 23.47 5.02
C LEU A 36 15.23 24.11 6.28
N GLU A 37 15.82 25.17 6.76
CA GLU A 37 15.34 25.98 7.86
C GLU A 37 14.98 27.38 7.34
N GLY A 38 13.68 27.68 7.29
CA GLY A 38 13.19 28.93 6.71
C GLY A 38 13.20 28.93 5.19
N LEU A 39 13.51 30.09 4.59
CA LEU A 39 13.63 30.23 3.14
C LEU A 39 15.06 29.90 2.69
N PRO A 40 15.24 29.21 1.54
CA PRO A 40 16.55 28.97 1.00
C PRO A 40 17.22 30.30 0.63
N ILE A 41 18.52 30.39 0.89
CA ILE A 41 19.33 31.53 0.44
C ILE A 41 19.58 31.32 -1.07
N LEU A 42 19.25 32.32 -1.86
CA LEU A 42 19.52 32.26 -3.30
C LEU A 42 21.04 32.27 -3.55
N PRO A 43 21.51 31.53 -4.58
CA PRO A 43 22.91 31.58 -4.99
C PRO A 43 23.35 33.02 -5.29
N ALA A 44 24.59 33.33 -4.94
CA ALA A 44 25.17 34.66 -5.21
C ALA A 44 25.47 34.93 -6.69
N GLU A 45 25.53 33.85 -7.48
CA GLU A 45 25.82 33.94 -8.92
C GLU A 45 24.52 33.84 -9.73
N ASP A 46 24.30 34.80 -10.59
CA ASP A 46 23.17 34.87 -11.52
C ASP A 46 23.64 34.34 -12.91
N THR A 47 23.69 33.00 -13.00
CA THR A 47 24.05 32.36 -14.28
C THR A 47 22.88 32.53 -15.25
N PRO A 48 23.08 33.02 -16.47
CA PRO A 48 22.03 33.15 -17.48
C PRO A 48 21.32 31.81 -17.69
N LEU A 49 19.97 31.83 -17.67
CA LEU A 49 19.17 30.63 -17.92
C LEU A 49 19.28 30.25 -19.40
N ASN A 50 19.61 28.99 -19.66
CA ASN A 50 19.54 28.43 -21.01
C ASN A 50 18.17 27.68 -21.12
N PHE A 51 17.26 28.24 -21.93
CA PHE A 51 15.92 27.68 -22.11
C PHE A 51 15.93 26.69 -23.27
N GLU A 52 15.33 25.52 -23.06
CA GLU A 52 15.05 24.57 -24.13
C GLU A 52 13.79 25.00 -24.91
N PRO A 53 13.75 24.79 -26.23
CA PRO A 53 12.55 25.04 -27.00
C PRO A 53 11.38 24.16 -26.58
N LEU A 54 10.15 24.71 -26.59
CA LEU A 54 8.96 23.98 -26.20
C LEU A 54 8.59 22.92 -27.24
N GLU A 55 8.58 21.66 -26.80
CA GLU A 55 8.17 20.53 -27.63
C GLU A 55 6.71 20.17 -27.42
N TYR A 56 5.95 20.02 -28.52
CA TYR A 56 4.55 19.63 -28.55
C TYR A 56 4.40 18.20 -29.05
N ILE A 57 3.75 17.36 -28.28
CA ILE A 57 3.53 15.94 -28.59
C ILE A 57 2.02 15.68 -28.70
N LYS A 58 1.58 15.12 -29.84
CA LYS A 58 0.19 14.72 -30.05
C LYS A 58 0.04 13.22 -29.83
N THR A 59 -1.03 12.82 -29.13
CA THR A 59 -1.36 11.42 -28.90
C THR A 59 -2.87 11.20 -28.87
N ASP A 60 -3.33 10.00 -29.20
CA ASP A 60 -4.74 9.67 -29.05
C ASP A 60 -5.11 9.54 -27.57
N VAL A 61 -4.28 8.85 -26.79
CA VAL A 61 -4.50 8.65 -25.36
C VAL A 61 -3.25 9.00 -24.55
N LEU A 62 -3.41 9.82 -23.52
CA LEU A 62 -2.42 10.03 -22.49
C LEU A 62 -2.83 9.23 -21.25
N ILE A 63 -2.02 8.25 -20.84
CA ILE A 63 -2.17 7.54 -19.58
C ILE A 63 -1.23 8.16 -18.53
N ILE A 64 -1.78 8.62 -17.41
CA ILE A 64 -1.04 9.21 -16.30
C ILE A 64 -0.88 8.17 -15.20
N GLY A 65 0.28 7.53 -15.11
CA GLY A 65 0.63 6.50 -14.14
C GLY A 65 0.76 5.10 -14.74
N GLY A 66 1.96 4.53 -14.69
CA GLY A 66 2.33 3.18 -15.19
C GLY A 66 2.19 2.08 -14.13
N GLY A 67 1.25 2.24 -13.18
CA GLY A 67 0.89 1.22 -12.20
C GLY A 67 0.05 0.09 -12.79
N PRO A 68 -0.51 -0.82 -11.96
CA PRO A 68 -1.28 -1.99 -12.44
C PRO A 68 -2.43 -1.61 -13.37
N ALA A 69 -3.18 -0.56 -13.06
CA ALA A 69 -4.29 -0.10 -13.91
C ALA A 69 -3.80 0.47 -15.25
N GLY A 70 -2.76 1.34 -15.20
CA GLY A 70 -2.20 1.96 -16.41
C GLY A 70 -1.57 0.94 -17.35
N LEU A 71 -0.82 -0.03 -16.82
CA LEU A 71 -0.24 -1.14 -17.58
C LEU A 71 -1.32 -1.97 -18.28
N SER A 72 -2.36 -2.39 -17.53
CA SER A 72 -3.44 -3.19 -18.08
C SER A 72 -4.21 -2.44 -19.16
N ALA A 73 -4.47 -1.15 -18.97
CA ALA A 73 -5.13 -0.32 -19.98
C ALA A 73 -4.26 -0.12 -21.22
N ALA A 74 -2.96 0.15 -21.04
CA ALA A 74 -2.01 0.36 -22.13
C ALA A 74 -1.88 -0.90 -23.02
N ILE A 75 -1.90 -2.11 -22.40
CA ILE A 75 -1.91 -3.38 -23.11
C ILE A 75 -3.16 -3.49 -24.00
N GLU A 76 -4.35 -3.18 -23.48
CA GLU A 76 -5.58 -3.27 -24.28
C GLU A 76 -5.62 -2.22 -25.41
N LEU A 77 -5.12 -1.00 -25.16
CA LEU A 77 -4.96 0.01 -26.20
C LEU A 77 -3.95 -0.43 -27.27
N GLY A 78 -2.83 -1.02 -26.85
CA GLY A 78 -1.81 -1.58 -27.72
C GLY A 78 -2.34 -2.71 -28.63
N LYS A 79 -3.12 -3.65 -28.09
CA LYS A 79 -3.83 -4.70 -28.85
C LYS A 79 -4.72 -4.12 -29.95
N GLN A 80 -5.25 -2.92 -29.73
CA GLN A 80 -6.12 -2.21 -30.67
C GLN A 80 -5.38 -1.22 -31.57
N ASN A 81 -4.04 -1.16 -31.47
CA ASN A 81 -3.13 -0.26 -32.22
C ASN A 81 -3.50 1.21 -32.07
N ILE A 82 -3.90 1.65 -30.87
CA ILE A 82 -4.19 3.04 -30.53
C ILE A 82 -2.89 3.73 -30.15
N GLN A 83 -2.62 4.93 -30.71
CA GLN A 83 -1.46 5.73 -30.36
C GLN A 83 -1.60 6.22 -28.92
N THR A 84 -0.77 5.71 -28.05
CA THR A 84 -0.86 5.92 -26.60
C THR A 84 0.48 6.40 -26.05
N LEU A 85 0.45 7.44 -25.22
CA LEU A 85 1.58 7.86 -24.41
C LEU A 85 1.29 7.48 -22.96
N LEU A 86 2.10 6.59 -22.39
CA LEU A 86 2.08 6.22 -20.99
C LEU A 86 3.20 6.94 -20.25
N ILE A 87 2.87 7.76 -19.26
CA ILE A 87 3.86 8.46 -18.43
C ILE A 87 3.85 7.94 -17.00
N ASP A 88 5.05 7.82 -16.40
CA ASP A 88 5.23 7.47 -14.98
C ASP A 88 6.36 8.30 -14.36
N ASP A 89 6.17 8.76 -13.12
CA ASP A 89 7.15 9.57 -12.38
C ASP A 89 8.31 8.76 -11.81
N LYS A 90 8.32 7.45 -11.99
CA LYS A 90 9.37 6.52 -11.56
C LYS A 90 10.25 6.09 -12.74
N ASN A 91 11.36 5.48 -12.40
CA ASN A 91 12.34 4.92 -13.35
C ASN A 91 11.94 3.52 -13.87
N ALA A 92 10.82 2.97 -13.43
CA ALA A 92 10.30 1.68 -13.84
C ALA A 92 8.78 1.63 -13.72
N LEU A 93 8.15 0.86 -14.60
CA LEU A 93 6.71 0.58 -14.56
C LEU A 93 6.33 -0.37 -13.42
N GLY A 94 5.04 -0.45 -13.11
CA GLY A 94 4.46 -1.38 -12.14
C GLY A 94 3.90 -0.73 -10.90
N GLY A 95 4.22 0.54 -10.62
CA GLY A 95 3.67 1.30 -9.50
C GLY A 95 3.80 0.56 -8.17
N LYS A 96 2.67 0.31 -7.49
CA LYS A 96 2.68 -0.39 -6.20
C LYS A 96 2.90 -1.91 -6.30
N LEU A 97 2.76 -2.54 -7.48
CA LEU A 97 3.07 -3.96 -7.65
C LEU A 97 4.54 -4.28 -7.35
N VAL A 98 5.47 -3.37 -7.70
CA VAL A 98 6.90 -3.58 -7.43
C VAL A 98 7.26 -3.62 -5.94
N LEU A 99 6.32 -3.21 -5.06
CA LEU A 99 6.49 -3.24 -3.61
C LEU A 99 5.90 -4.51 -2.97
N GLN A 100 5.24 -5.36 -3.75
CA GLN A 100 4.44 -6.47 -3.21
C GLN A 100 5.15 -7.81 -3.43
N THR A 101 5.76 -8.31 -2.37
CA THR A 101 6.41 -9.63 -2.33
C THR A 101 5.42 -10.76 -2.00
N HIS A 102 4.18 -10.45 -1.63
CA HIS A 102 3.11 -11.42 -1.40
C HIS A 102 2.44 -11.88 -2.70
N LYS A 103 1.58 -12.91 -2.62
CA LYS A 103 0.94 -13.59 -3.75
C LYS A 103 -0.58 -13.39 -3.83
N PHE A 104 -1.15 -12.46 -3.05
CA PHE A 104 -2.60 -12.25 -2.94
C PHE A 104 -3.10 -11.30 -4.04
N PHE A 105 -3.68 -11.85 -5.11
CA PHE A 105 -4.15 -11.10 -6.29
C PHE A 105 -5.40 -11.73 -6.94
N GLY A 106 -6.45 -11.99 -6.19
CA GLY A 106 -7.72 -12.46 -6.75
C GLY A 106 -7.65 -13.89 -7.29
N SER A 107 -7.91 -14.06 -8.58
CA SER A 107 -7.84 -15.34 -9.29
C SER A 107 -6.56 -15.49 -10.10
N GLN A 108 -6.22 -16.72 -10.45
CA GLN A 108 -5.08 -16.99 -11.32
C GLN A 108 -5.32 -16.50 -12.76
N GLU A 109 -6.55 -16.61 -13.23
CA GLU A 109 -6.96 -16.23 -14.58
C GLU A 109 -6.99 -14.70 -14.77
N ASP A 110 -7.60 -13.96 -13.83
CA ASP A 110 -7.85 -12.54 -13.98
C ASP A 110 -6.63 -11.67 -13.62
N SER A 111 -5.81 -12.12 -12.65
CA SER A 111 -4.79 -11.27 -12.04
C SER A 111 -3.53 -12.01 -11.56
N SER A 112 -3.31 -13.21 -12.07
CA SER A 112 -2.11 -14.03 -11.78
C SER A 112 -1.92 -14.35 -10.29
N ALA A 113 -3.01 -14.60 -9.54
CA ALA A 113 -2.95 -15.00 -8.13
C ALA A 113 -1.99 -16.19 -7.92
N GLY A 114 -1.25 -16.16 -6.83
CA GLY A 114 -0.18 -17.12 -6.57
C GLY A 114 1.19 -16.70 -7.11
N THR A 115 1.26 -15.60 -7.86
CA THR A 115 2.48 -14.93 -8.31
C THR A 115 2.72 -13.69 -7.45
N ARG A 116 3.97 -13.32 -7.17
CA ARG A 116 4.28 -12.11 -6.41
C ARG A 116 4.00 -10.86 -7.25
N GLY A 117 3.57 -9.77 -6.62
CA GLY A 117 3.27 -8.52 -7.33
C GLY A 117 4.44 -7.99 -8.17
N ILE A 118 5.67 -8.09 -7.67
CA ILE A 118 6.86 -7.70 -8.43
C ILE A 118 7.03 -8.51 -9.73
N ASP A 119 6.72 -9.81 -9.72
CA ASP A 119 6.80 -10.67 -10.91
C ASP A 119 5.62 -10.38 -11.86
N ILE A 120 4.43 -10.08 -11.34
CA ILE A 120 3.27 -9.63 -12.15
C ILE A 120 3.62 -8.33 -12.88
N SER A 121 4.22 -7.36 -12.19
CA SER A 121 4.66 -6.10 -12.79
C SER A 121 5.62 -6.32 -13.96
N LYS A 122 6.58 -7.22 -13.80
CA LYS A 122 7.53 -7.59 -14.85
C LYS A 122 6.81 -8.19 -16.06
N ASN A 123 5.93 -9.16 -15.83
CA ASN A 123 5.18 -9.83 -16.90
C ASN A 123 4.31 -8.84 -17.70
N LEU A 124 3.61 -7.92 -17.01
CA LEU A 124 2.80 -6.89 -17.68
C LEU A 124 3.68 -5.92 -18.50
N SER A 125 4.84 -5.53 -17.99
CA SER A 125 5.78 -4.66 -18.71
C SER A 125 6.35 -5.35 -19.96
N GLU A 126 6.69 -6.64 -19.86
CA GLU A 126 7.16 -7.45 -21.00
C GLU A 126 6.04 -7.66 -22.04
N GLU A 127 4.79 -7.79 -21.61
CA GLU A 127 3.65 -7.85 -22.52
C GLU A 127 3.45 -6.51 -23.24
N LEU A 128 3.49 -5.40 -22.51
CA LEU A 128 3.32 -4.06 -23.06
C LEU A 128 4.39 -3.74 -24.12
N ALA A 129 5.62 -4.16 -23.90
CA ALA A 129 6.75 -3.92 -24.84
C ALA A 129 6.53 -4.53 -26.23
N LYS A 130 5.55 -5.40 -26.42
CA LYS A 130 5.20 -5.99 -27.74
C LYS A 130 4.43 -5.03 -28.63
N PHE A 131 3.93 -3.91 -28.12
CA PHE A 131 3.02 -3.01 -28.84
C PHE A 131 3.72 -1.69 -29.18
N GLY A 132 4.15 -1.53 -30.44
CA GLY A 132 4.84 -0.33 -30.92
C GLY A 132 3.97 0.94 -31.00
N SER A 133 2.63 0.82 -30.81
CA SER A 133 1.72 1.96 -30.73
C SER A 133 1.70 2.62 -29.33
N VAL A 134 2.38 2.04 -28.35
CA VAL A 134 2.46 2.59 -26.99
C VAL A 134 3.86 3.12 -26.73
N GLU A 135 3.97 4.43 -26.62
CA GLU A 135 5.19 5.11 -26.18
C GLU A 135 5.21 5.22 -24.66
N ILE A 136 6.36 4.94 -24.03
CA ILE A 136 6.51 4.94 -22.57
C ILE A 136 7.51 6.04 -22.18
N TRP A 137 7.09 6.93 -21.29
CA TRP A 137 7.97 7.92 -20.67
C TRP A 137 8.08 7.64 -19.17
N LEU A 138 9.22 7.16 -18.74
CA LEU A 138 9.63 7.07 -17.35
C LEU A 138 10.22 8.41 -16.87
N ASN A 139 10.43 8.56 -15.55
CA ASN A 139 10.89 9.80 -14.92
C ASN A 139 10.08 11.03 -15.40
N SER A 140 8.79 10.84 -15.64
CA SER A 140 7.92 11.81 -16.30
C SER A 140 6.70 12.11 -15.44
N THR A 141 6.59 13.36 -14.99
CA THR A 141 5.52 13.80 -14.10
C THR A 141 4.56 14.72 -14.84
N ALA A 142 3.27 14.36 -14.87
CA ALA A 142 2.22 15.30 -15.26
C ALA A 142 2.14 16.43 -14.22
N VAL A 143 2.12 17.67 -14.67
CA VAL A 143 2.19 18.83 -13.80
C VAL A 143 0.88 19.62 -13.74
N PHE A 144 0.14 19.67 -14.84
CA PHE A 144 -1.16 20.35 -14.91
C PHE A 144 -1.91 20.01 -16.19
N VAL A 145 -3.23 20.10 -16.16
CA VAL A 145 -4.10 20.07 -17.34
C VAL A 145 -4.61 21.49 -17.59
N PHE A 146 -4.25 22.09 -18.72
CA PHE A 146 -4.58 23.47 -19.07
C PHE A 146 -5.96 23.57 -19.74
N SER A 147 -6.57 24.75 -19.62
CA SER A 147 -7.89 25.05 -20.22
C SER A 147 -7.91 24.98 -21.75
N ASP A 148 -6.76 25.09 -22.40
CA ASP A 148 -6.59 24.92 -23.86
C ASP A 148 -6.42 23.46 -24.28
N LYS A 149 -6.78 22.50 -23.41
CA LYS A 149 -6.75 21.04 -23.63
C LYS A 149 -5.35 20.45 -23.79
N LYS A 150 -4.36 21.06 -23.17
CA LYS A 150 -2.99 20.59 -23.14
C LYS A 150 -2.60 20.10 -21.76
N VAL A 151 -1.64 19.20 -21.69
CA VAL A 151 -1.08 18.67 -20.44
C VAL A 151 0.40 19.00 -20.38
N GLY A 152 0.81 19.73 -19.34
CA GLY A 152 2.22 19.94 -19.04
C GLY A 152 2.84 18.68 -18.44
N VAL A 153 3.97 18.26 -18.97
CA VAL A 153 4.73 17.09 -18.50
C VAL A 153 6.19 17.48 -18.31
N LEU A 154 6.75 17.15 -17.16
CA LEU A 154 8.18 17.26 -16.89
C LEU A 154 8.82 15.89 -17.12
N LYS A 155 9.51 15.71 -18.26
CA LYS A 155 10.22 14.47 -18.63
C LYS A 155 11.72 14.63 -18.42
N ASP A 156 12.33 13.82 -17.57
CA ASP A 156 13.77 13.90 -17.23
C ASP A 156 14.25 15.34 -16.91
N GLY A 157 13.36 16.14 -16.30
CA GLY A 157 13.63 17.54 -15.97
C GLY A 157 13.43 18.54 -17.12
N VAL A 158 12.99 18.12 -18.31
CA VAL A 158 12.63 18.98 -19.43
C VAL A 158 11.11 19.12 -19.53
N TYR A 159 10.64 20.36 -19.64
CA TYR A 159 9.21 20.64 -19.74
C TYR A 159 8.70 20.43 -21.16
N LYS A 160 7.62 19.70 -21.31
CA LYS A 160 6.99 19.36 -22.60
C LYS A 160 5.49 19.58 -22.52
N ILE A 161 4.85 19.80 -23.66
CA ILE A 161 3.39 19.88 -23.78
C ILE A 161 2.87 18.65 -24.53
N VAL A 162 1.89 17.98 -23.95
CA VAL A 162 1.17 16.87 -24.59
C VAL A 162 -0.23 17.33 -24.95
N GLU A 163 -0.65 17.08 -26.20
CA GLU A 163 -2.02 17.34 -26.71
C GLU A 163 -2.74 16.00 -26.90
N PRO A 164 -3.43 15.47 -25.87
CA PRO A 164 -4.13 14.20 -25.97
C PRO A 164 -5.56 14.40 -26.49
N LYS A 165 -6.10 13.44 -27.23
CA LYS A 165 -7.53 13.39 -27.52
C LYS A 165 -8.33 12.92 -26.31
N ARG A 166 -7.74 12.06 -25.48
CA ARG A 166 -8.31 11.52 -24.24
C ARG A 166 -7.25 11.38 -23.16
N ILE A 167 -7.67 11.46 -21.90
CA ILE A 167 -6.84 11.19 -20.74
C ILE A 167 -7.38 9.96 -20.00
N LEU A 168 -6.49 9.07 -19.59
CA LEU A 168 -6.77 8.03 -18.60
C LEU A 168 -5.94 8.30 -17.35
N ASN A 169 -6.60 8.66 -16.26
CA ASN A 169 -5.95 8.88 -14.97
C ASN A 169 -5.82 7.56 -14.20
N THR A 170 -4.59 7.08 -14.06
CA THR A 170 -4.19 5.91 -13.27
C THR A 170 -3.08 6.25 -12.28
N ALA A 171 -3.03 7.50 -11.81
CA ALA A 171 -1.99 8.04 -10.94
C ALA A 171 -1.98 7.42 -9.52
N GLY A 172 -2.95 6.56 -9.20
CA GLY A 172 -3.01 5.85 -7.94
C GLY A 172 -3.53 6.70 -6.79
N ALA A 173 -2.93 6.56 -5.61
CA ALA A 173 -3.40 7.18 -4.40
C ALA A 173 -2.27 7.71 -3.53
N ARG A 174 -2.60 8.61 -2.60
CA ARG A 174 -1.74 9.12 -1.54
C ARG A 174 -2.16 8.62 -0.17
N GLU A 175 -1.20 8.45 0.73
CA GLU A 175 -1.44 7.99 2.09
C GLU A 175 -2.04 9.09 2.97
N LYS A 176 -2.99 8.69 3.81
CA LYS A 176 -3.52 9.53 4.88
C LYS A 176 -2.51 9.62 6.02
N PHE A 177 -2.49 10.77 6.66
CA PHE A 177 -1.66 11.04 7.83
C PHE A 177 -2.52 11.19 9.08
N LEU A 178 -1.93 10.94 10.26
CA LEU A 178 -2.58 11.12 11.55
C LEU A 178 -1.92 12.25 12.35
N ARG A 179 -2.73 12.97 13.10
CA ARG A 179 -2.27 13.93 14.11
C ARG A 179 -2.22 13.25 15.48
N PHE A 180 -1.06 13.26 16.09
CA PHE A 180 -0.84 12.82 17.47
C PHE A 180 0.43 13.48 18.00
N PRO A 181 0.56 13.67 19.32
CA PRO A 181 1.79 14.21 19.93
C PRO A 181 3.01 13.41 19.49
N GLY A 182 4.05 14.12 19.05
CA GLY A 182 5.27 13.49 18.53
C GLY A 182 5.24 13.00 17.07
N ASN A 183 4.18 13.31 16.32
CA ASN A 183 4.07 12.90 14.92
C ASN A 183 5.08 13.54 13.95
N ASN A 184 5.92 14.43 14.44
CA ASN A 184 7.03 15.06 13.71
C ASN A 184 8.40 14.41 13.98
N LEU A 185 8.46 13.42 14.86
CA LEU A 185 9.71 12.69 15.13
C LEU A 185 10.20 11.95 13.89
N ALA A 186 11.51 11.74 13.79
CA ALA A 186 12.08 10.92 12.73
C ALA A 186 11.61 9.45 12.86
N ARG A 187 11.60 8.72 11.73
CA ARG A 187 11.20 7.31 11.61
C ARG A 187 9.69 7.05 11.79
N ILE A 188 8.86 8.03 11.46
CA ILE A 188 7.44 7.83 11.21
C ILE A 188 7.24 7.75 9.69
N TYR A 189 6.80 6.59 9.19
CA TYR A 189 6.61 6.33 7.77
C TYR A 189 5.14 6.05 7.46
N GLY A 190 4.70 6.44 6.28
CA GLY A 190 3.54 5.83 5.65
C GLY A 190 3.87 4.42 5.16
N ALA A 191 2.86 3.56 5.07
CA ALA A 191 3.08 2.16 4.70
C ALA A 191 3.70 1.98 3.30
N GLY A 192 3.32 2.79 2.32
CA GLY A 192 3.90 2.75 0.99
C GLY A 192 5.35 3.24 0.95
N ALA A 193 5.70 4.25 1.78
CA ALA A 193 7.08 4.68 1.92
C ALA A 193 7.96 3.57 2.51
N PHE A 194 7.48 2.93 3.55
CA PHE A 194 8.18 1.84 4.21
C PHE A 194 8.39 0.66 3.26
N GLN A 195 7.32 0.22 2.58
CA GLN A 195 7.42 -0.85 1.57
C GLN A 195 8.35 -0.46 0.40
N THR A 196 8.39 0.80 0.02
CA THR A 196 9.32 1.29 -1.00
C THR A 196 10.77 1.07 -0.56
N LEU A 197 11.12 1.48 0.66
CA LEU A 197 12.47 1.27 1.20
C LEU A 197 12.83 -0.23 1.30
N VAL A 198 11.93 -1.03 1.87
CA VAL A 198 12.21 -2.44 2.16
C VAL A 198 12.18 -3.32 0.91
N ASN A 199 11.14 -3.19 0.06
CA ASN A 199 10.88 -4.16 -1.00
C ASN A 199 11.45 -3.74 -2.37
N ARG A 200 11.55 -2.42 -2.64
CA ARG A 200 12.13 -1.90 -3.88
C ARG A 200 13.60 -1.54 -3.72
N ASP A 201 13.90 -0.74 -2.68
CA ASP A 201 15.22 -0.17 -2.51
C ASP A 201 16.15 -1.08 -1.67
N LEU A 202 15.60 -2.17 -1.12
CA LEU A 202 16.30 -3.18 -0.29
C LEU A 202 17.04 -2.55 0.90
N VAL A 203 16.46 -1.51 1.47
CA VAL A 203 16.95 -0.81 2.66
C VAL A 203 16.20 -1.29 3.88
N ARG A 204 16.91 -1.69 4.93
CA ARG A 204 16.34 -2.00 6.25
C ARG A 204 16.28 -0.72 7.10
N PRO A 205 15.14 0.00 7.16
CA PRO A 205 15.05 1.32 7.81
C PRO A 205 14.91 1.23 9.33
N THR A 206 14.67 0.02 9.87
CA THR A 206 14.29 -0.20 11.27
C THR A 206 14.69 -1.59 11.76
N ASN A 207 14.79 -1.77 13.06
CA ASN A 207 14.88 -3.08 13.70
C ASN A 207 13.56 -3.48 14.36
N ARG A 208 12.82 -2.50 14.94
CA ARG A 208 11.61 -2.73 15.74
C ARG A 208 10.50 -1.80 15.32
N LEU A 209 9.46 -2.34 14.70
CA LEU A 209 8.36 -1.63 14.06
C LEU A 209 7.07 -1.77 14.86
N PHE A 210 6.34 -0.67 15.09
CA PHE A 210 4.94 -0.69 15.51
C PHE A 210 4.03 -0.15 14.40
N ILE A 211 2.89 -0.81 14.16
CA ILE A 211 2.00 -0.50 13.04
C ILE A 211 0.69 0.10 13.55
N ILE A 212 0.22 1.18 12.91
CA ILE A 212 -1.09 1.81 13.16
C ILE A 212 -1.97 1.61 11.92
N GLY A 213 -3.05 0.83 12.10
CA GLY A 213 -4.03 0.50 11.08
C GLY A 213 -3.99 -0.97 10.65
N GLY A 214 -5.12 -1.68 10.88
CA GLY A 214 -5.34 -3.09 10.59
C GLY A 214 -6.07 -3.36 9.27
N GLY A 215 -6.00 -2.43 8.30
CA GLY A 215 -6.39 -2.69 6.92
C GLY A 215 -5.38 -3.61 6.21
N ASN A 216 -5.69 -4.07 4.98
CA ASN A 216 -4.80 -4.96 4.22
C ASN A 216 -3.38 -4.40 4.10
N VAL A 217 -3.23 -3.10 3.88
CA VAL A 217 -1.91 -2.45 3.74
C VAL A 217 -1.06 -2.61 5.00
N GLY A 218 -1.63 -2.36 6.20
CA GLY A 218 -0.92 -2.51 7.48
C GLY A 218 -0.56 -3.98 7.78
N LEU A 219 -1.52 -4.89 7.59
CA LEU A 219 -1.31 -6.33 7.79
C LEU A 219 -0.25 -6.91 6.84
N ILE A 220 -0.28 -6.53 5.58
CA ILE A 220 0.70 -6.96 4.57
C ILE A 220 2.07 -6.33 4.85
N ALA A 221 2.14 -5.06 5.24
CA ALA A 221 3.40 -4.41 5.62
C ALA A 221 4.05 -5.08 6.83
N GLY A 222 3.25 -5.51 7.81
CA GLY A 222 3.74 -6.33 8.93
C GLY A 222 4.35 -7.65 8.47
N TYR A 223 3.71 -8.33 7.53
CA TYR A 223 4.26 -9.54 6.93
C TYR A 223 5.56 -9.29 6.16
N HIS A 224 5.63 -8.24 5.34
CA HIS A 224 6.85 -7.85 4.63
C HIS A 224 7.99 -7.48 5.60
N SER A 225 7.67 -6.88 6.75
CA SER A 225 8.65 -6.58 7.80
C SER A 225 9.29 -7.86 8.35
N LEU A 226 8.48 -8.87 8.67
CA LEU A 226 8.97 -10.17 9.10
C LEU A 226 9.84 -10.83 8.02
N GLN A 227 9.43 -10.77 6.74
CA GLN A 227 10.24 -11.27 5.62
C GLN A 227 11.58 -10.55 5.50
N ALA A 228 11.67 -9.27 5.86
CA ALA A 228 12.90 -8.49 5.88
C ALA A 228 13.72 -8.64 7.17
N GLY A 229 13.30 -9.51 8.09
CA GLY A 229 13.97 -9.73 9.37
C GLY A 229 13.79 -8.57 10.37
N ILE A 230 12.72 -7.79 10.22
CA ILE A 230 12.35 -6.69 11.11
C ILE A 230 11.35 -7.21 12.14
N GLU A 231 11.60 -6.96 13.42
CA GLU A 231 10.67 -7.30 14.49
C GLU A 231 9.43 -6.41 14.43
N VAL A 232 8.24 -7.02 14.48
CA VAL A 232 6.97 -6.30 14.55
C VAL A 232 6.46 -6.35 15.98
N VAL A 233 6.63 -5.24 16.69
CA VAL A 233 6.29 -5.12 18.13
C VAL A 233 4.79 -5.27 18.36
N GLY A 234 3.97 -4.77 17.44
CA GLY A 234 2.53 -4.89 17.50
C GLY A 234 1.84 -4.10 16.40
N LEU A 235 0.53 -4.30 16.29
CA LEU A 235 -0.35 -3.57 15.41
C LEU A 235 -1.56 -3.07 16.21
N ALA A 236 -1.89 -1.78 16.10
CA ALA A 236 -3.11 -1.21 16.67
C ALA A 236 -4.12 -0.89 15.57
N GLU A 237 -5.38 -1.27 15.80
CA GLU A 237 -6.52 -1.01 14.95
C GLU A 237 -7.63 -0.32 15.76
N ALA A 238 -8.14 0.81 15.25
CA ALA A 238 -9.16 1.59 15.93
C ALA A 238 -10.52 0.90 16.00
N MET A 239 -10.83 0.08 14.99
CA MET A 239 -12.08 -0.67 14.94
C MET A 239 -12.02 -1.93 15.81
N PRO A 240 -13.19 -2.47 16.24
CA PRO A 240 -13.25 -3.72 17.01
C PRO A 240 -12.70 -4.94 16.29
N VAL A 241 -12.61 -4.88 14.96
CA VAL A 241 -12.02 -5.91 14.10
C VAL A 241 -11.16 -5.26 13.05
N CYS A 242 -10.13 -5.96 12.58
CA CYS A 242 -9.31 -5.48 11.47
C CYS A 242 -10.16 -5.30 10.20
N GLY A 243 -9.97 -4.17 9.52
CA GLY A 243 -10.65 -3.91 8.25
C GLY A 243 -10.06 -4.68 7.06
N GLY A 244 -8.87 -5.27 7.21
CA GLY A 244 -8.28 -6.15 6.21
C GLY A 244 -8.78 -7.60 6.30
N TYR A 245 -8.44 -8.41 5.31
CA TYR A 245 -8.85 -9.81 5.27
C TYR A 245 -8.28 -10.60 6.45
N LYS A 246 -9.16 -11.40 7.08
CA LYS A 246 -8.84 -12.21 8.27
C LYS A 246 -7.61 -13.09 8.06
N VAL A 247 -7.41 -13.62 6.87
CA VAL A 247 -6.26 -14.47 6.52
C VAL A 247 -4.91 -13.76 6.72
N HIS A 248 -4.85 -12.43 6.56
CA HIS A 248 -3.64 -11.64 6.80
C HIS A 248 -3.42 -11.38 8.31
N SER A 249 -4.48 -11.05 9.04
CA SER A 249 -4.39 -10.86 10.50
C SER A 249 -4.05 -12.17 11.22
N ASP A 250 -4.67 -13.28 10.82
CA ASP A 250 -4.39 -14.60 11.40
C ASP A 250 -2.94 -15.03 11.12
N LYS A 251 -2.42 -14.74 9.92
CA LYS A 251 -1.02 -15.00 9.58
C LYS A 251 -0.06 -14.27 10.50
N LEU A 252 -0.27 -12.98 10.77
CA LEU A 252 0.57 -12.21 11.69
C LEU A 252 0.49 -12.74 13.12
N LYS A 253 -0.72 -13.05 13.61
CA LYS A 253 -0.91 -13.63 14.95
C LYS A 253 -0.17 -14.96 15.10
N ARG A 254 -0.28 -15.86 14.10
CA ARG A 254 0.45 -17.14 14.11
C ARG A 254 1.96 -16.95 14.16
N PHE A 255 2.50 -15.89 13.56
CA PHE A 255 3.91 -15.55 13.64
C PHE A 255 4.35 -14.91 14.97
N GLY A 256 3.41 -14.61 15.87
CA GLY A 256 3.68 -14.05 17.19
C GLY A 256 3.53 -12.52 17.27
N VAL A 257 2.88 -11.89 16.30
CA VAL A 257 2.62 -10.44 16.32
C VAL A 257 1.25 -10.17 16.98
N PRO A 258 1.21 -9.45 18.12
CA PRO A 258 -0.05 -9.08 18.75
C PRO A 258 -0.78 -8.00 17.93
N ILE A 259 -2.11 -8.13 17.88
CA ILE A 259 -3.01 -7.15 17.25
C ILE A 259 -3.95 -6.61 18.31
N TYR A 260 -3.88 -5.30 18.54
CA TYR A 260 -4.70 -4.55 19.49
C TYR A 260 -5.84 -3.88 18.74
N THR A 261 -7.04 -4.48 18.76
CA THR A 261 -8.27 -3.88 18.20
C THR A 261 -8.90 -2.93 19.23
N SER A 262 -9.73 -1.99 18.78
CA SER A 262 -10.27 -0.90 19.60
C SER A 262 -9.18 -0.08 20.30
N HIS A 263 -8.00 0.04 19.70
CA HIS A 263 -6.90 0.83 20.23
C HIS A 263 -6.43 1.86 19.21
N SER A 264 -5.96 3.00 19.69
CA SER A 264 -5.34 4.04 18.87
C SER A 264 -4.04 4.55 19.50
N ILE A 265 -3.21 5.21 18.69
CA ILE A 265 -2.02 5.90 19.16
C ILE A 265 -2.39 7.11 20.00
N LEU A 266 -1.81 7.22 21.20
CA LEU A 266 -1.89 8.42 22.02
C LEU A 266 -0.74 9.37 21.71
N CYS A 267 0.48 8.86 21.70
CA CYS A 267 1.67 9.65 21.39
C CYS A 267 2.84 8.77 20.91
N ALA A 268 3.75 9.42 20.20
CA ALA A 268 5.07 8.91 19.92
C ALA A 268 6.08 9.59 20.83
N ASN A 269 6.94 8.81 21.47
CA ASN A 269 7.93 9.30 22.43
C ASN A 269 9.34 9.20 21.85
N GLY A 270 10.16 10.19 22.16
CA GLY A 270 11.56 10.31 21.76
C GLY A 270 11.99 11.77 21.69
N LYS A 271 13.28 12.01 21.57
CA LYS A 271 13.85 13.37 21.44
C LYS A 271 13.90 13.80 19.96
N GLU A 272 14.70 13.14 19.16
CA GLU A 272 14.88 13.42 17.72
C GLU A 272 14.22 12.36 16.85
N SER A 273 14.20 11.13 17.31
CA SER A 273 13.61 9.97 16.64
C SER A 273 12.73 9.17 17.60
N ILE A 274 11.95 8.26 17.06
CA ILE A 274 11.10 7.36 17.83
C ILE A 274 11.96 6.47 18.75
N GLU A 275 11.56 6.40 20.03
CA GLU A 275 12.10 5.49 21.04
C GLU A 275 11.01 4.55 21.58
N SER A 276 9.76 5.03 21.62
CA SER A 276 8.61 4.23 22.00
C SER A 276 7.30 4.82 21.45
N ILE A 277 6.25 4.02 21.51
CA ILE A 277 4.87 4.41 21.21
C ILE A 277 3.98 4.11 22.40
N THR A 278 3.03 5.00 22.68
CA THR A 278 1.93 4.74 23.64
C THR A 278 0.62 4.64 22.89
N ILE A 279 -0.10 3.54 23.11
CA ILE A 279 -1.47 3.31 22.60
C ILE A 279 -2.42 3.19 23.77
N ALA A 280 -3.73 3.38 23.54
CA ALA A 280 -4.78 3.10 24.52
C ALA A 280 -6.01 2.54 23.84
N GLU A 281 -6.87 1.88 24.62
CA GLU A 281 -8.22 1.56 24.21
C GLU A 281 -9.00 2.84 23.91
N ILE A 282 -9.88 2.78 22.92
CA ILE A 282 -10.77 3.87 22.54
C ILE A 282 -12.22 3.44 22.60
N ASP A 283 -13.08 4.39 22.96
CA ASP A 283 -14.52 4.19 22.98
C ASP A 283 -15.13 4.32 21.57
N LYS A 284 -16.47 4.16 21.49
CA LYS A 284 -17.23 4.31 20.22
C LYS A 284 -17.13 5.68 19.55
N ASN A 285 -16.68 6.69 20.28
CA ASN A 285 -16.47 8.06 19.79
C ASN A 285 -14.99 8.31 19.47
N PHE A 286 -14.17 7.26 19.44
CA PHE A 286 -12.71 7.31 19.27
C PHE A 286 -11.97 8.11 20.34
N GLN A 287 -12.55 8.23 21.57
CA GLN A 287 -11.90 8.87 22.69
C GLN A 287 -11.11 7.86 23.51
N PRO A 288 -9.88 8.18 23.92
CA PRO A 288 -9.08 7.28 24.74
C PRO A 288 -9.74 6.96 26.07
N ILE A 289 -9.73 5.69 26.48
CA ILE A 289 -10.21 5.21 27.76
C ILE A 289 -9.05 5.32 28.76
N PRO A 290 -9.16 6.12 29.83
CA PRO A 290 -8.10 6.30 30.82
C PRO A 290 -7.72 4.97 31.51
N LYS A 291 -6.43 4.81 31.81
CA LYS A 291 -5.83 3.64 32.49
C LYS A 291 -5.79 2.36 31.64
N THR A 292 -5.91 2.51 30.34
CA THR A 292 -5.71 1.40 29.37
C THR A 292 -4.42 1.57 28.57
N GLU A 293 -3.63 2.58 28.89
CA GLU A 293 -2.40 2.94 28.18
C GLU A 293 -1.38 1.81 28.24
N LYS A 294 -0.80 1.51 27.08
CA LYS A 294 0.31 0.56 26.91
C LYS A 294 1.43 1.24 26.13
N THR A 295 2.65 1.18 26.66
CA THR A 295 3.82 1.74 25.98
C THR A 295 4.74 0.63 25.52
N PHE A 296 5.21 0.72 24.28
CA PHE A 296 6.07 -0.26 23.66
C PHE A 296 7.35 0.38 23.15
N ALA A 297 8.50 -0.22 23.44
CA ALA A 297 9.76 0.16 22.84
C ALA A 297 9.74 -0.19 21.34
N CYS A 298 9.94 0.81 20.50
CA CYS A 298 10.10 0.65 19.05
C CYS A 298 10.95 1.79 18.52
N ASP A 299 11.61 1.60 17.42
CA ASP A 299 12.41 2.64 16.76
C ASP A 299 11.72 3.21 15.52
N THR A 300 10.54 2.72 15.18
CA THR A 300 9.78 3.15 14.01
C THR A 300 8.27 2.94 14.20
N ILE A 301 7.49 3.90 13.71
CA ILE A 301 6.03 3.80 13.61
C ILE A 301 5.62 3.82 12.14
N LEU A 302 4.78 2.86 11.75
CA LEU A 302 4.17 2.77 10.44
C LEU A 302 2.72 3.23 10.51
N ILE A 303 2.35 4.19 9.67
CA ILE A 303 0.98 4.70 9.55
C ILE A 303 0.32 4.06 8.32
N ALA A 304 -0.75 3.29 8.55
CA ALA A 304 -1.48 2.55 7.51
C ALA A 304 -3.01 2.76 7.63
N VAL A 305 -3.44 4.02 7.82
CA VAL A 305 -4.82 4.41 8.13
C VAL A 305 -5.66 4.77 6.91
N GLY A 306 -5.27 4.30 5.75
CA GLY A 306 -6.00 4.46 4.49
C GLY A 306 -5.33 5.38 3.49
N LEU A 307 -5.98 5.49 2.34
CA LEU A 307 -5.50 6.19 1.16
C LEU A 307 -6.55 7.21 0.68
N ASN A 308 -6.12 8.19 -0.11
CA ASN A 308 -6.97 9.12 -0.86
C ASN A 308 -6.65 9.01 -2.35
N PRO A 309 -7.65 8.87 -3.24
CA PRO A 309 -7.43 8.87 -4.69
C PRO A 309 -6.69 10.12 -5.17
N LEU A 310 -5.83 9.95 -6.17
CA LEU A 310 -5.20 11.04 -6.92
C LEU A 310 -6.09 11.39 -8.11
N ASN A 311 -7.20 12.04 -7.85
CA ASN A 311 -8.24 12.35 -8.83
C ASN A 311 -8.21 13.78 -9.37
N GLU A 312 -7.23 14.59 -8.96
CA GLU A 312 -7.11 15.98 -9.38
C GLU A 312 -6.99 16.12 -10.91
N PHE A 313 -6.20 15.27 -11.57
CA PHE A 313 -6.08 15.26 -13.03
C PHE A 313 -7.40 14.96 -13.74
N THR A 314 -8.24 14.11 -13.13
CA THR A 314 -9.57 13.83 -13.66
C THR A 314 -10.43 15.08 -13.64
N TRP A 315 -10.45 15.80 -12.51
CA TRP A 315 -11.25 17.04 -12.39
C TRP A 315 -10.76 18.15 -13.31
N GLU A 316 -9.44 18.35 -13.40
CA GLU A 316 -8.85 19.36 -14.29
C GLU A 316 -9.12 19.06 -15.77
N ALA A 317 -9.03 17.77 -16.16
CA ALA A 317 -9.34 17.37 -17.53
C ALA A 317 -10.83 17.59 -17.87
N MET A 318 -11.74 17.30 -16.92
CA MET A 318 -13.17 17.60 -17.07
C MET A 318 -13.42 19.10 -17.22
N ASP A 319 -12.81 19.92 -16.38
CA ASP A 319 -12.92 21.39 -16.43
C ASP A 319 -12.36 21.96 -17.74
N ALA A 320 -11.30 21.37 -18.28
CA ALA A 320 -10.72 21.71 -19.57
C ALA A 320 -11.52 21.17 -20.77
N GLY A 321 -12.53 20.33 -20.54
CA GLY A 321 -13.33 19.69 -21.60
C GLY A 321 -12.56 18.65 -22.40
N ILE A 322 -11.59 17.96 -21.79
CA ILE A 322 -10.92 16.79 -22.34
C ILE A 322 -11.69 15.55 -21.90
N PRO A 323 -12.08 14.63 -22.80
CA PRO A 323 -12.64 13.35 -22.41
C PRO A 323 -11.67 12.60 -21.51
N VAL A 324 -12.10 12.25 -20.28
CA VAL A 324 -11.25 11.64 -19.27
C VAL A 324 -11.94 10.47 -18.59
N GLU A 325 -11.17 9.45 -18.30
CA GLU A 325 -11.55 8.33 -17.45
C GLU A 325 -10.52 8.16 -16.33
N ALA A 326 -10.93 7.52 -15.23
CA ALA A 326 -10.04 7.12 -14.16
C ALA A 326 -10.12 5.60 -13.97
N ALA A 327 -9.01 4.97 -13.53
CA ALA A 327 -8.99 3.56 -13.19
C ALA A 327 -8.02 3.27 -12.03
N GLY A 328 -8.20 2.12 -11.37
CA GLY A 328 -7.46 1.75 -10.17
C GLY A 328 -7.68 2.74 -9.03
N ASP A 329 -6.68 2.90 -8.15
CA ASP A 329 -6.78 3.74 -6.95
C ASP A 329 -7.05 5.23 -7.24
N ALA A 330 -6.83 5.71 -8.45
CA ALA A 330 -7.21 7.06 -8.86
C ALA A 330 -8.74 7.22 -8.99
N LEU A 331 -9.46 6.12 -9.22
CA LEU A 331 -10.91 6.05 -9.25
C LEU A 331 -11.46 5.68 -7.86
N GLU A 332 -11.05 4.52 -7.36
CA GLU A 332 -11.51 3.94 -6.11
C GLU A 332 -10.40 3.08 -5.48
N ILE A 333 -10.21 3.25 -4.15
CA ILE A 333 -9.18 2.49 -3.42
C ILE A 333 -9.61 1.03 -3.31
N ALA A 334 -8.81 0.14 -3.88
CA ALA A 334 -9.04 -1.30 -3.84
C ALA A 334 -7.72 -2.09 -3.95
N GLU A 335 -7.82 -3.41 -4.04
CA GLU A 335 -6.66 -4.29 -4.25
C GLU A 335 -6.11 -4.17 -5.68
N ALA A 336 -4.83 -4.52 -5.85
CA ALA A 336 -4.17 -4.41 -7.14
C ALA A 336 -4.81 -5.28 -8.25
N SER A 337 -5.46 -6.39 -7.89
CA SER A 337 -6.26 -7.21 -8.82
C SER A 337 -7.43 -6.43 -9.40
N SER A 338 -8.16 -5.71 -8.57
CA SER A 338 -9.23 -4.81 -9.01
C SER A 338 -8.68 -3.68 -9.89
N ALA A 339 -7.53 -3.10 -9.52
CA ALA A 339 -6.90 -2.04 -10.31
C ALA A 339 -6.51 -2.52 -11.71
N MET A 340 -5.92 -3.72 -11.84
CA MET A 340 -5.59 -4.34 -13.12
C MET A 340 -6.85 -4.55 -13.98
N PHE A 341 -7.91 -5.09 -13.37
CA PHE A 341 -9.13 -5.41 -14.10
C PHE A 341 -9.90 -4.16 -14.54
N ASN A 342 -9.98 -3.14 -13.66
CA ASN A 342 -10.56 -1.83 -14.01
C ASN A 342 -9.76 -1.12 -15.10
N GLY A 343 -8.43 -1.20 -15.06
CA GLY A 343 -7.57 -0.70 -16.14
C GLY A 343 -7.84 -1.37 -17.48
N LYS A 344 -8.01 -2.70 -17.49
CA LYS A 344 -8.39 -3.48 -18.67
C LYS A 344 -9.73 -2.99 -19.25
N ILE A 345 -10.75 -2.83 -18.42
CA ILE A 345 -12.07 -2.30 -18.84
C ILE A 345 -11.92 -0.91 -19.45
N ALA A 346 -11.19 -0.01 -18.80
CA ALA A 346 -10.99 1.35 -19.28
C ALA A 346 -10.28 1.38 -20.64
N GLY A 347 -9.22 0.57 -20.82
CA GLY A 347 -8.49 0.46 -22.09
C GLY A 347 -9.38 0.01 -23.24
N VAL A 348 -10.16 -1.04 -23.04
CA VAL A 348 -11.10 -1.55 -24.06
C VAL A 348 -12.17 -0.52 -24.41
N LYS A 349 -12.73 0.15 -23.41
CA LYS A 349 -13.74 1.18 -23.59
C LYS A 349 -13.21 2.38 -24.38
N ILE A 350 -12.04 2.93 -23.99
CA ILE A 350 -11.42 4.03 -24.70
C ILE A 350 -11.10 3.67 -26.14
N ALA A 351 -10.60 2.45 -26.41
CA ALA A 351 -10.31 2.00 -27.75
C ALA A 351 -11.57 1.93 -28.63
N ALA A 352 -12.67 1.43 -28.09
CA ALA A 352 -13.95 1.36 -28.80
C ALA A 352 -14.50 2.76 -29.14
N ASP A 353 -14.46 3.66 -28.18
CA ASP A 353 -14.91 5.04 -28.37
C ASP A 353 -14.10 5.77 -29.45
N LEU A 354 -12.76 5.62 -29.45
CA LEU A 354 -11.89 6.23 -30.46
C LEU A 354 -12.12 5.66 -31.87
N LYS A 355 -12.56 4.37 -31.98
CA LYS A 355 -12.93 3.74 -33.25
C LYS A 355 -14.37 4.05 -33.68
N GLY A 356 -15.10 4.86 -32.90
CA GLY A 356 -16.50 5.22 -33.20
C GLY A 356 -17.50 4.08 -32.97
N ASN A 357 -17.11 3.05 -32.24
CA ASN A 357 -18.04 1.98 -31.84
C ASN A 357 -19.00 2.52 -30.74
N LYS A 358 -20.29 2.55 -31.08
CA LYS A 358 -21.34 3.04 -30.15
C LYS A 358 -21.88 1.95 -29.23
N ASP A 359 -21.63 0.70 -29.55
CA ASP A 359 -22.04 -0.44 -28.71
C ASP A 359 -21.05 -0.58 -27.56
N ASN A 360 -21.57 -0.90 -26.38
CA ASN A 360 -20.69 -1.18 -25.23
C ASN A 360 -19.90 -2.47 -25.50
N PRO A 361 -18.56 -2.41 -25.71
CA PRO A 361 -17.76 -3.57 -26.05
C PRO A 361 -17.47 -4.44 -24.83
N ILE A 362 -17.85 -3.99 -23.62
CA ILE A 362 -17.53 -4.67 -22.37
C ILE A 362 -18.60 -5.71 -22.05
N PRO A 363 -18.23 -7.00 -21.92
CA PRO A 363 -19.15 -8.04 -21.47
C PRO A 363 -19.73 -7.70 -20.09
N LYS A 364 -21.02 -7.96 -19.90
CA LYS A 364 -21.69 -7.64 -18.61
C LYS A 364 -21.02 -8.34 -17.41
N GLU A 365 -20.54 -9.55 -17.61
CA GLU A 365 -19.82 -10.33 -16.61
C GLU A 365 -18.52 -9.67 -16.16
N TRP A 366 -17.90 -8.82 -16.97
CA TRP A 366 -16.70 -8.07 -16.56
C TRP A 366 -16.99 -7.02 -15.50
N TYR A 367 -18.14 -6.36 -15.57
CA TYR A 367 -18.54 -5.42 -14.52
C TYR A 367 -18.79 -6.16 -13.20
N ALA A 368 -19.47 -7.32 -13.25
CA ALA A 368 -19.69 -8.15 -12.08
C ALA A 368 -18.36 -8.62 -11.47
N LYS A 369 -17.41 -9.04 -12.33
CA LYS A 369 -16.07 -9.45 -11.88
C LYS A 369 -15.28 -8.28 -11.26
N ALA A 370 -15.37 -7.08 -11.82
CA ALA A 370 -14.72 -5.89 -11.25
C ALA A 370 -15.25 -5.60 -9.84
N GLU A 371 -16.56 -5.72 -9.61
CA GLU A 371 -17.17 -5.57 -8.29
C GLU A 371 -16.71 -6.69 -7.33
N GLU A 372 -16.68 -7.94 -7.80
CA GLU A 372 -16.20 -9.08 -7.00
C GLU A 372 -14.75 -8.91 -6.54
N LEU A 373 -13.85 -8.44 -7.41
CA LEU A 373 -12.43 -8.25 -7.11
C LEU A 373 -12.16 -7.12 -6.09
N LYS A 374 -13.07 -6.19 -5.88
CA LYS A 374 -12.95 -5.12 -4.88
C LYS A 374 -13.78 -5.35 -3.63
N SER A 375 -14.42 -6.51 -3.51
CA SER A 375 -15.28 -6.82 -2.39
C SER A 375 -14.58 -6.69 -1.05
N PRO A 376 -15.21 -6.05 -0.06
CA PRO A 376 -14.70 -6.04 1.30
C PRO A 376 -14.71 -7.46 1.88
N PRO A 377 -14.06 -7.68 3.04
CA PRO A 377 -14.16 -8.94 3.76
C PRO A 377 -15.60 -9.35 3.97
N GLY A 378 -15.98 -10.55 3.53
CA GLY A 378 -17.32 -11.11 3.70
C GLY A 378 -17.47 -11.88 5.02
N ILE A 379 -18.43 -12.77 5.06
CA ILE A 379 -18.80 -13.54 6.25
C ILE A 379 -17.66 -14.50 6.64
N THR A 380 -17.40 -14.61 7.94
CA THR A 380 -16.52 -15.64 8.48
C THR A 380 -17.34 -16.88 8.83
N LYS A 381 -17.03 -18.01 8.20
CA LYS A 381 -17.66 -19.31 8.47
C LYS A 381 -17.01 -20.00 9.68
N SER A 382 -17.73 -20.92 10.30
CA SER A 382 -17.19 -21.73 11.38
C SER A 382 -16.11 -22.69 10.87
N TYR A 383 -15.09 -22.92 11.70
CA TYR A 383 -14.02 -23.86 11.37
C TYR A 383 -14.53 -25.30 11.31
N GLN A 384 -14.30 -25.95 10.19
CA GLN A 384 -14.63 -27.36 9.99
C GLN A 384 -13.36 -28.17 9.79
N THR A 385 -13.04 -29.05 10.73
CA THR A 385 -11.95 -30.01 10.59
C THR A 385 -12.42 -31.23 9.80
N PRO A 386 -11.64 -31.73 8.83
CA PRO A 386 -11.95 -33.00 8.18
C PRO A 386 -12.03 -34.15 9.20
N GLU A 387 -13.10 -34.96 9.14
CA GLU A 387 -13.30 -36.09 10.05
C GLU A 387 -12.33 -37.28 9.81
N LYS A 388 -11.57 -37.24 8.71
CA LYS A 388 -10.61 -38.29 8.33
C LYS A 388 -9.47 -38.41 9.32
N GLU A 389 -9.04 -39.66 9.62
CA GLU A 389 -7.84 -40.00 10.39
C GLU A 389 -6.95 -41.01 9.64
N GLU A 390 -6.99 -40.97 8.32
CA GLU A 390 -6.17 -41.84 7.46
C GLU A 390 -5.83 -41.11 6.13
N GLY A 391 -4.80 -41.64 5.46
CA GLY A 391 -4.34 -41.06 4.20
C GLY A 391 -3.64 -39.72 4.37
N VAL A 392 -3.74 -38.87 3.36
CA VAL A 392 -3.21 -37.50 3.37
C VAL A 392 -4.28 -36.55 2.87
N PHE A 393 -4.41 -35.36 3.52
CA PHE A 393 -5.37 -34.36 3.11
C PHE A 393 -4.99 -32.96 3.59
N PRO A 394 -5.43 -31.91 2.89
CA PRO A 394 -5.27 -30.52 3.33
C PRO A 394 -6.27 -30.17 4.43
N VAL A 395 -5.82 -29.38 5.39
CA VAL A 395 -6.69 -28.67 6.35
C VAL A 395 -6.69 -27.20 5.98
N LEU A 396 -7.87 -26.63 5.76
CA LEU A 396 -8.04 -25.27 5.28
C LEU A 396 -8.37 -24.34 6.46
N HIS A 397 -7.51 -23.39 6.74
CA HIS A 397 -7.64 -22.37 7.79
C HIS A 397 -8.13 -21.02 7.24
N CYS A 398 -8.52 -20.96 5.96
CA CYS A 398 -9.12 -19.81 5.33
C CYS A 398 -10.64 -19.89 5.52
N LEU A 399 -11.21 -19.06 6.43
CA LEU A 399 -12.60 -19.17 6.85
C LEU A 399 -13.46 -17.99 6.41
N GLN A 400 -12.88 -16.93 5.89
CA GLN A 400 -13.61 -15.73 5.49
C GLN A 400 -13.81 -15.70 3.99
N GLU A 401 -14.97 -15.23 3.57
CA GLU A 401 -15.25 -14.94 2.18
C GLU A 401 -14.39 -13.75 1.73
N ILE A 402 -13.47 -14.01 0.80
CA ILE A 402 -12.49 -13.04 0.27
C ILE A 402 -12.26 -13.30 -1.22
N PRO A 403 -11.93 -12.31 -2.04
CA PRO A 403 -11.68 -12.50 -3.47
C PRO A 403 -10.34 -13.20 -3.73
N CYS A 404 -10.30 -14.55 -3.46
CA CYS A 404 -9.07 -15.33 -3.57
C CYS A 404 -9.36 -16.83 -3.72
N ASN A 405 -8.94 -17.43 -4.84
CA ASN A 405 -9.14 -18.87 -5.07
C ASN A 405 -8.00 -19.64 -5.75
N PRO A 406 -6.71 -19.24 -5.74
CA PRO A 406 -5.66 -19.95 -6.48
C PRO A 406 -5.46 -21.42 -6.02
N CYS A 407 -5.85 -21.76 -4.79
CA CYS A 407 -5.75 -23.12 -4.27
C CYS A 407 -6.70 -24.10 -5.02
N THR A 408 -7.80 -23.63 -5.58
CA THR A 408 -8.75 -24.46 -6.34
C THR A 408 -8.20 -24.83 -7.71
N THR A 409 -7.52 -23.90 -8.39
CA THR A 409 -7.01 -24.09 -9.74
C THR A 409 -5.74 -24.94 -9.81
N VAL A 410 -4.92 -24.94 -8.73
CA VAL A 410 -3.63 -25.64 -8.70
C VAL A 410 -3.77 -27.11 -8.31
N CYS A 411 -4.91 -27.54 -7.78
CA CYS A 411 -5.11 -28.90 -7.27
C CYS A 411 -5.22 -29.92 -8.42
N PRO A 412 -4.26 -30.86 -8.60
CA PRO A 412 -4.28 -31.77 -9.73
C PRO A 412 -5.40 -32.82 -9.65
N THR A 413 -5.95 -33.05 -8.46
CA THR A 413 -7.08 -33.98 -8.25
C THR A 413 -8.42 -33.25 -8.12
N ASN A 414 -8.42 -31.91 -8.34
CA ASN A 414 -9.62 -31.07 -8.22
C ASN A 414 -10.37 -31.28 -6.88
N SER A 415 -9.61 -31.47 -5.79
CA SER A 415 -10.14 -31.79 -4.46
C SER A 415 -10.32 -30.56 -3.56
N ILE A 416 -9.90 -29.38 -3.99
CA ILE A 416 -10.21 -28.09 -3.34
C ILE A 416 -11.09 -27.32 -4.29
N LYS A 417 -12.27 -26.91 -3.81
CA LYS A 417 -13.30 -26.23 -4.61
C LYS A 417 -13.89 -25.07 -3.83
N THR A 418 -14.46 -24.12 -4.54
CA THR A 418 -15.39 -23.13 -3.99
C THR A 418 -16.79 -23.45 -4.43
N GLU A 419 -17.78 -23.05 -3.63
CA GLU A 419 -19.20 -23.21 -3.96
C GLU A 419 -19.50 -22.44 -5.26
N ASP A 420 -20.13 -23.11 -6.20
CA ASP A 420 -20.48 -22.58 -7.52
C ASP A 420 -19.33 -21.94 -8.31
N GLY A 421 -18.07 -22.22 -7.95
CA GLY A 421 -16.90 -21.62 -8.57
C GLY A 421 -16.66 -20.16 -8.22
N SER A 422 -17.43 -19.59 -7.27
CA SER A 422 -17.31 -18.19 -6.86
C SER A 422 -15.92 -17.87 -6.29
N LEU A 423 -15.39 -16.73 -6.70
CA LEU A 423 -14.10 -16.22 -6.20
C LEU A 423 -14.17 -15.87 -4.70
N MET A 424 -15.34 -15.42 -4.23
CA MET A 424 -15.57 -15.02 -2.83
C MET A 424 -15.85 -16.19 -1.90
N ALA A 425 -16.21 -17.36 -2.43
CA ALA A 425 -16.59 -18.47 -1.57
C ALA A 425 -15.40 -19.10 -0.84
N VAL A 426 -15.61 -19.45 0.42
CA VAL A 426 -14.62 -20.15 1.24
C VAL A 426 -14.29 -21.51 0.60
N PRO A 427 -13.01 -21.82 0.35
CA PRO A 427 -12.63 -23.08 -0.26
C PRO A 427 -12.92 -24.27 0.70
N VAL A 428 -13.39 -25.38 0.12
CA VAL A 428 -13.67 -26.63 0.85
C VAL A 428 -12.87 -27.78 0.24
N TYR A 429 -12.47 -28.73 1.08
CA TYR A 429 -11.82 -29.95 0.66
C TYR A 429 -12.83 -31.07 0.47
N GLN A 430 -12.89 -31.62 -0.74
CA GLN A 430 -13.76 -32.75 -1.11
C GLN A 430 -13.02 -33.68 -2.06
N GLY A 431 -13.04 -35.00 -1.79
CA GLY A 431 -12.41 -35.99 -2.67
C GLY A 431 -11.13 -36.60 -2.10
N SER A 432 -10.13 -36.84 -2.96
CA SER A 432 -8.88 -37.50 -2.61
C SER A 432 -7.67 -36.61 -2.84
N CYS A 433 -6.75 -36.62 -1.88
CA CYS A 433 -5.49 -35.88 -1.97
C CYS A 433 -4.32 -36.84 -2.20
N ILE A 434 -3.38 -36.46 -3.06
CA ILE A 434 -2.14 -37.20 -3.33
C ILE A 434 -0.94 -36.73 -2.50
N GLY A 435 -1.08 -35.64 -1.73
CA GLY A 435 -0.01 -35.11 -0.88
C GLY A 435 1.03 -34.26 -1.63
N CYS A 436 0.71 -33.71 -2.80
CA CYS A 436 1.67 -32.98 -3.65
C CYS A 436 2.10 -31.60 -3.11
N GLY A 437 1.37 -31.01 -2.14
CA GLY A 437 1.71 -29.73 -1.51
C GLY A 437 1.49 -28.47 -2.36
N LYS A 438 0.99 -28.57 -3.61
CA LYS A 438 0.81 -27.41 -4.49
C LYS A 438 -0.12 -26.36 -3.91
N CYS A 439 -1.19 -26.74 -3.22
CA CYS A 439 -2.12 -25.84 -2.55
C CYS A 439 -1.47 -25.06 -1.40
N LEU A 440 -0.48 -25.63 -0.71
CA LEU A 440 0.31 -24.93 0.30
C LEU A 440 1.15 -23.84 -0.35
N LEU A 441 1.91 -24.20 -1.39
CA LEU A 441 2.87 -23.32 -2.06
C LEU A 441 2.21 -22.09 -2.72
N ILE A 442 0.96 -22.23 -3.19
CA ILE A 442 0.27 -21.15 -3.87
C ILE A 442 -0.53 -20.25 -2.92
N CYS A 443 -0.81 -20.71 -1.69
CA CYS A 443 -1.68 -19.99 -0.76
C CYS A 443 -1.06 -18.69 -0.25
N PRO A 444 -1.59 -17.50 -0.60
CA PRO A 444 -1.02 -16.22 -0.17
C PRO A 444 -1.23 -15.93 1.33
N GLY A 445 -2.21 -16.58 1.94
CA GLY A 445 -2.52 -16.47 3.37
C GLY A 445 -1.72 -17.40 4.26
N LEU A 446 -0.92 -18.33 3.68
CA LEU A 446 -0.28 -19.42 4.39
C LEU A 446 -1.28 -20.18 5.30
N ALA A 447 -2.50 -20.32 4.79
CA ALA A 447 -3.68 -20.79 5.54
C ALA A 447 -4.10 -22.22 5.15
N ILE A 448 -3.17 -23.02 4.66
CA ILE A 448 -3.38 -24.43 4.33
C ILE A 448 -2.24 -25.25 4.94
N THR A 449 -2.59 -26.26 5.71
CA THR A 449 -1.64 -27.29 6.18
C THR A 449 -1.98 -28.63 5.56
N LEU A 450 -1.02 -29.55 5.49
CA LEU A 450 -1.24 -30.89 4.98
C LEU A 450 -0.98 -31.88 6.11
N VAL A 451 -1.97 -32.72 6.43
CA VAL A 451 -1.86 -33.77 7.46
C VAL A 451 -1.74 -35.12 6.77
N ASP A 452 -0.70 -35.88 7.10
CA ASP A 452 -0.36 -37.17 6.49
C ASP A 452 -0.27 -38.28 7.54
N TYR A 453 -1.28 -39.16 7.56
CA TYR A 453 -1.40 -40.31 8.46
C TYR A 453 -0.80 -41.61 7.88
N ARG A 454 -0.25 -41.59 6.64
CA ARG A 454 0.14 -42.80 5.93
C ARG A 454 1.30 -43.56 6.57
N LYS A 455 2.23 -42.83 7.27
CA LYS A 455 3.40 -43.43 7.91
C LYS A 455 3.17 -43.74 9.38
N ASP A 456 2.51 -42.88 10.09
CA ASP A 456 2.22 -43.00 11.52
C ASP A 456 0.85 -42.43 11.81
N LYS A 457 -0.08 -43.26 12.28
CA LYS A 457 -1.45 -42.85 12.56
C LYS A 457 -1.60 -42.14 13.91
N GLU A 458 -0.74 -42.46 14.88
CA GLU A 458 -0.79 -41.84 16.23
C GLU A 458 -0.01 -40.49 16.23
N ASN A 459 1.06 -40.42 15.42
CA ASN A 459 1.85 -39.20 15.27
C ASN A 459 1.98 -38.80 13.78
N PRO A 460 0.90 -38.35 13.14
CA PRO A 460 0.92 -37.97 11.73
C PRO A 460 1.87 -36.78 11.47
N THR A 461 2.31 -36.70 10.22
CA THR A 461 3.16 -35.60 9.78
C THR A 461 2.28 -34.42 9.37
N VAL A 462 2.55 -33.24 9.94
CA VAL A 462 1.93 -31.96 9.50
C VAL A 462 2.95 -31.16 8.69
N SER A 463 2.56 -30.73 7.50
CA SER A 463 3.36 -29.88 6.62
C SER A 463 2.80 -28.46 6.63
N ILE A 464 3.65 -27.47 6.88
CA ILE A 464 3.34 -26.04 6.97
C ILE A 464 4.18 -25.31 5.93
N VAL A 465 3.59 -24.35 5.23
CA VAL A 465 4.30 -23.50 4.29
C VAL A 465 5.00 -22.34 5.01
N TYR A 466 6.20 -21.97 4.54
CA TYR A 466 7.05 -20.96 5.16
C TYR A 466 7.74 -20.08 4.11
N GLU A 467 7.70 -18.77 4.29
CA GLU A 467 8.23 -17.77 3.34
C GLU A 467 9.10 -16.69 4.02
N VAL A 468 9.42 -16.85 5.30
CA VAL A 468 10.13 -15.83 6.09
C VAL A 468 11.59 -16.22 6.27
N THR A 469 12.35 -16.19 5.19
CA THR A 469 13.72 -16.74 5.10
C THR A 469 14.75 -16.03 5.99
N ASN A 470 14.49 -14.78 6.43
CA ASN A 470 15.34 -14.07 7.38
C ASN A 470 15.26 -14.62 8.83
N TYR A 471 14.31 -15.50 9.10
CA TYR A 471 14.29 -16.34 10.31
C TYR A 471 14.54 -17.79 9.89
N PRO A 472 15.80 -18.17 9.65
CA PRO A 472 16.13 -19.48 9.10
C PRO A 472 15.67 -20.61 10.04
N VAL A 473 15.29 -21.73 9.45
CA VAL A 473 14.84 -22.92 10.15
C VAL A 473 15.63 -24.14 9.69
N GLN A 474 15.94 -25.03 10.61
CA GLN A 474 16.71 -26.24 10.34
C GLN A 474 16.01 -27.47 10.93
N ILE A 475 16.35 -28.66 10.39
CA ILE A 475 15.90 -29.92 10.97
C ILE A 475 16.43 -30.05 12.41
N GLY A 476 15.53 -30.35 13.34
CA GLY A 476 15.84 -30.45 14.77
C GLY A 476 15.51 -29.19 15.55
N ASP A 477 15.32 -28.01 14.90
CA ASP A 477 14.87 -26.82 15.59
C ASP A 477 13.49 -27.05 16.21
N LYS A 478 13.34 -26.63 17.46
CA LYS A 478 12.06 -26.66 18.15
C LYS A 478 11.27 -25.39 17.90
N LYS A 479 9.98 -25.51 17.57
CA LYS A 479 9.08 -24.40 17.32
C LYS A 479 7.76 -24.61 18.07
N ILE A 480 7.21 -23.52 18.57
CA ILE A 480 5.88 -23.52 19.18
C ILE A 480 4.87 -23.54 18.04
N LEU A 481 4.12 -24.65 17.93
CA LEU A 481 3.02 -24.77 16.98
C LEU A 481 1.79 -24.08 17.55
N ASN A 482 0.93 -23.55 16.69
CA ASN A 482 -0.28 -22.87 17.08
C ASN A 482 -1.46 -23.23 16.17
N ASP A 483 -2.66 -23.02 16.71
CA ASP A 483 -3.91 -23.16 15.98
C ASP A 483 -4.25 -21.90 15.17
N ILE A 484 -5.44 -21.87 14.57
CA ILE A 484 -5.93 -20.78 13.75
C ILE A 484 -6.04 -19.44 14.51
N ASP A 485 -6.34 -19.49 15.81
CA ASP A 485 -6.47 -18.33 16.69
C ASP A 485 -5.15 -17.96 17.38
N ALA A 486 -4.04 -18.60 16.96
CA ALA A 486 -2.70 -18.46 17.51
C ALA A 486 -2.52 -18.98 18.97
N ASN A 487 -3.43 -19.83 19.46
CA ASN A 487 -3.25 -20.53 20.73
C ASN A 487 -2.14 -21.58 20.59
N GLU A 488 -1.30 -21.71 21.62
CA GLU A 488 -0.19 -22.64 21.65
C GLU A 488 -0.67 -24.09 21.75
N LEU A 489 -0.13 -24.94 20.87
CA LEU A 489 -0.40 -26.38 20.85
C LEU A 489 0.77 -27.21 21.39
N GLY A 490 1.88 -26.59 21.74
CA GLY A 490 3.10 -27.20 22.26
C GLY A 490 4.32 -26.96 21.38
N GLU A 491 5.47 -27.40 21.88
CA GLU A 491 6.76 -27.27 21.22
C GLU A 491 7.15 -28.58 20.53
N TYR A 492 7.44 -28.50 19.21
CA TYR A 492 7.79 -29.69 18.40
C TYR A 492 9.00 -29.41 17.55
N ALA A 493 9.81 -30.48 17.32
CA ALA A 493 10.99 -30.42 16.48
C ALA A 493 10.64 -30.50 14.99
N ILE A 494 11.34 -29.72 14.17
CA ILE A 494 11.29 -29.82 12.71
C ILE A 494 11.87 -31.16 12.28
N THR A 495 11.09 -31.94 11.53
CA THR A 495 11.52 -33.25 11.02
C THR A 495 12.02 -33.22 9.58
N ALA A 496 11.59 -32.23 8.80
CA ALA A 496 12.08 -32.02 7.43
C ALA A 496 11.87 -30.57 6.99
N VAL A 497 12.77 -30.10 6.14
CA VAL A 497 12.68 -28.82 5.42
C VAL A 497 12.83 -29.11 3.94
N GLN A 498 11.89 -28.63 3.12
CA GLN A 498 11.90 -28.81 1.68
C GLN A 498 11.83 -27.45 0.99
N ASP A 499 12.85 -27.11 0.20
CA ASP A 499 12.95 -25.82 -0.50
C ASP A 499 12.24 -25.86 -1.86
N PHE A 500 11.55 -24.76 -2.17
CA PHE A 500 10.94 -24.47 -3.46
C PHE A 500 11.43 -23.11 -3.97
N PRO A 501 12.66 -23.03 -4.53
CA PRO A 501 13.29 -21.75 -4.88
C PRO A 501 12.48 -20.91 -5.88
N LYS A 502 11.82 -21.57 -6.87
CA LYS A 502 10.98 -20.87 -7.87
C LYS A 502 9.78 -20.16 -7.25
N GLN A 503 9.27 -20.64 -6.13
CA GLN A 503 8.14 -20.06 -5.39
C GLN A 503 8.61 -19.16 -4.23
N HIS A 504 9.93 -19.10 -3.96
CA HIS A 504 10.52 -18.45 -2.78
C HIS A 504 9.88 -18.94 -1.47
N THR A 505 9.70 -20.26 -1.35
CA THR A 505 8.87 -20.87 -0.32
C THR A 505 9.53 -22.17 0.17
N GLN A 506 9.34 -22.48 1.44
CA GLN A 506 9.72 -23.75 2.05
C GLN A 506 8.48 -24.50 2.56
N ILE A 507 8.52 -25.82 2.57
CA ILE A 507 7.58 -26.66 3.33
C ILE A 507 8.33 -27.26 4.50
N ILE A 508 7.85 -26.91 5.70
CA ILE A 508 8.39 -27.39 6.99
C ILE A 508 7.50 -28.50 7.50
N LYS A 509 8.09 -29.61 7.98
CA LYS A 509 7.32 -30.76 8.46
C LYS A 509 7.58 -31.00 9.95
N PHE A 510 6.51 -31.33 10.64
CA PHE A 510 6.50 -31.69 12.05
C PHE A 510 5.78 -33.02 12.21
N GLN A 511 6.22 -33.84 13.15
CA GLN A 511 5.49 -35.01 13.61
C GLN A 511 4.84 -34.68 14.94
N VAL A 512 3.51 -34.80 15.01
CA VAL A 512 2.73 -34.37 16.17
C VAL A 512 1.65 -35.38 16.53
N PRO A 513 1.23 -35.46 17.81
CA PRO A 513 0.11 -36.32 18.22
C PRO A 513 -1.16 -36.06 17.37
N LYS A 514 -1.88 -37.12 17.02
CA LYS A 514 -3.12 -37.05 16.23
C LYS A 514 -4.17 -36.07 16.79
N ALA A 515 -4.20 -35.92 18.14
CA ALA A 515 -5.13 -35.04 18.83
C ALA A 515 -5.01 -33.55 18.44
N ILE A 516 -3.83 -33.12 18.00
CA ILE A 516 -3.58 -31.74 17.61
C ILE A 516 -3.30 -31.58 16.10
N ALA A 517 -3.00 -32.65 15.37
CA ALA A 517 -2.53 -32.59 13.99
C ALA A 517 -3.43 -31.74 13.07
N LYS A 518 -4.74 -31.88 13.19
CA LYS A 518 -5.72 -31.11 12.40
C LYS A 518 -5.95 -29.68 12.89
N LYS A 519 -5.47 -29.34 14.10
CA LYS A 519 -5.55 -28.00 14.67
C LYS A 519 -4.37 -27.11 14.28
N VAL A 520 -3.23 -27.72 13.97
CA VAL A 520 -2.01 -26.99 13.63
C VAL A 520 -2.24 -26.13 12.39
N ALA A 521 -2.16 -24.79 12.55
CA ALA A 521 -2.33 -23.81 11.49
C ALA A 521 -1.02 -23.08 11.13
N GLY A 522 -0.01 -23.11 12.02
CA GLY A 522 1.26 -22.45 11.83
C GLY A 522 2.22 -22.68 13.00
N PHE A 523 3.29 -21.91 13.01
CA PHE A 523 4.24 -21.89 14.14
C PHE A 523 4.73 -20.45 14.38
N ARG A 524 5.12 -20.18 15.63
CA ARG A 524 5.65 -18.89 16.05
C ARG A 524 7.07 -18.72 15.54
N ILE A 525 7.39 -17.53 15.00
CA ILE A 525 8.73 -17.16 14.56
C ILE A 525 9.33 -16.03 15.40
N GLN A 526 8.51 -15.16 15.96
CA GLN A 526 8.94 -14.03 16.78
C GLN A 526 8.69 -14.33 18.25
N ASP A 527 9.64 -14.03 19.12
CA ASP A 527 9.50 -14.17 20.57
C ASP A 527 8.49 -13.15 21.10
N THR A 528 7.67 -13.57 22.06
CA THR A 528 6.64 -12.69 22.66
C THR A 528 7.22 -11.55 23.49
N SER A 529 8.47 -11.66 23.96
CA SER A 529 9.19 -10.60 24.67
C SER A 529 9.40 -9.34 23.82
N VAL A 530 9.47 -9.48 22.50
CA VAL A 530 9.53 -8.35 21.54
C VAL A 530 8.35 -7.41 21.72
N SER A 531 7.18 -7.96 22.08
CA SER A 531 5.91 -7.26 22.21
C SER A 531 5.53 -6.95 23.66
N ALA A 532 6.47 -7.05 24.60
CA ALA A 532 6.22 -6.73 26.00
C ALA A 532 6.09 -5.21 26.20
N PRO A 533 5.04 -4.74 26.88
CA PRO A 533 4.95 -3.33 27.27
C PRO A 533 6.08 -2.92 28.22
N ILE A 534 6.43 -1.64 28.22
CA ILE A 534 7.42 -1.08 29.14
C ILE A 534 6.71 -0.74 30.45
N ASP A 535 7.20 -1.27 31.59
CA ASP A 535 6.60 -1.05 32.91
C ASP A 535 6.69 0.42 33.39
N LYS A 536 7.73 1.13 33.01
CA LYS A 536 7.95 2.54 33.35
C LYS A 536 8.31 3.34 32.11
N PRO A 537 7.33 3.73 31.29
CA PRO A 537 7.60 4.47 30.08
C PRO A 537 8.16 5.86 30.39
N ILE A 538 9.19 6.27 29.65
CA ILE A 538 9.59 7.68 29.60
C ILE A 538 8.60 8.37 28.67
N ILE A 539 7.61 9.06 29.25
CA ILE A 539 6.66 9.87 28.50
C ILE A 539 7.25 11.27 28.39
N PHE A 540 7.58 11.68 27.17
CA PHE A 540 7.85 13.08 26.89
C PHE A 540 6.51 13.81 26.86
N GLU A 541 6.32 14.79 27.77
CA GLU A 541 5.09 15.60 27.84
C GLU A 541 4.93 16.46 26.59
N LYS A 542 4.44 15.86 25.50
CA LYS A 542 4.00 16.57 24.31
C LYS A 542 2.49 16.67 24.34
N THR A 543 1.97 17.87 24.20
CA THR A 543 0.54 18.12 24.17
C THR A 543 -0.04 17.85 22.79
N SER A 544 -1.37 17.67 22.71
CA SER A 544 -2.08 17.56 21.42
C SER A 544 -1.89 18.80 20.56
N ASP A 545 -1.73 19.99 21.17
CA ASP A 545 -1.51 21.25 20.50
C ASP A 545 -0.16 21.34 19.78
N GLU A 546 0.84 20.59 20.25
CA GLU A 546 2.17 20.50 19.64
C GLU A 546 2.21 19.52 18.45
N ALA A 547 1.18 18.69 18.29
CA ALA A 547 1.09 17.78 17.12
C ALA A 547 1.10 18.60 15.83
N MET A 548 1.87 18.13 14.82
CA MET A 548 1.91 18.80 13.52
C MET A 548 0.67 18.47 12.70
N ILE A 549 0.01 19.49 12.18
CA ILE A 549 -1.09 19.37 11.22
C ILE A 549 -0.60 19.60 9.79
N CYS A 550 0.39 20.48 9.60
CA CYS A 550 1.06 20.69 8.32
C CYS A 550 2.55 20.36 8.46
N LEU A 551 2.98 19.23 7.88
CA LEU A 551 4.35 18.73 8.03
C LEU A 551 5.36 19.53 7.21
N CYS A 552 4.99 20.03 6.03
CA CYS A 552 5.92 20.76 5.16
C CYS A 552 6.14 22.21 5.59
N GLU A 553 5.14 22.86 6.21
CA GLU A 553 5.24 24.22 6.75
C GLU A 553 5.39 24.23 8.29
N ARG A 554 5.44 23.05 8.91
CA ARG A 554 5.64 22.87 10.36
C ARG A 554 4.63 23.65 11.23
N VAL A 555 3.35 23.62 10.81
CA VAL A 555 2.26 24.26 11.56
C VAL A 555 1.65 23.24 12.52
N SER A 556 1.48 23.63 13.77
CA SER A 556 0.91 22.77 14.82
C SER A 556 -0.63 22.80 14.82
N VAL A 557 -1.23 21.81 15.48
CA VAL A 557 -2.66 21.74 15.76
C VAL A 557 -3.11 22.98 16.54
N GLY A 558 -2.41 23.35 17.61
CA GLY A 558 -2.76 24.49 18.46
C GLY A 558 -2.81 25.81 17.70
N GLN A 559 -1.91 26.05 16.75
CA GLN A 559 -1.91 27.24 15.92
C GLN A 559 -3.21 27.35 15.08
N VAL A 560 -3.65 26.26 14.48
CA VAL A 560 -4.89 26.24 13.65
C VAL A 560 -6.11 26.29 14.55
N GLN A 561 -6.14 25.56 15.65
CA GLN A 561 -7.26 25.50 16.59
C GLN A 561 -7.53 26.86 17.26
N ALA A 562 -6.46 27.60 17.57
CA ALA A 562 -6.59 28.96 18.10
C ALA A 562 -7.30 29.92 17.13
N LEU A 563 -7.16 29.73 15.81
CA LEU A 563 -7.89 30.50 14.79
C LEU A 563 -9.35 30.04 14.68
N ILE A 564 -9.60 28.73 14.68
CA ILE A 564 -10.94 28.17 14.62
C ILE A 564 -11.77 28.66 15.82
N LYS A 565 -11.21 28.66 17.04
CA LYS A 565 -11.84 29.21 18.26
C LYS A 565 -12.13 30.71 18.18
N LYS A 566 -11.44 31.46 17.31
CA LYS A 566 -11.74 32.88 17.00
C LYS A 566 -12.81 33.03 15.89
N GLY A 567 -13.39 31.94 15.41
CA GLY A 567 -14.40 31.93 14.36
C GLY A 567 -13.85 31.97 12.94
N ILE A 568 -12.55 31.75 12.74
CA ILE A 568 -11.95 31.67 11.40
C ILE A 568 -12.12 30.25 10.85
N THR A 569 -13.02 30.08 9.87
CA THR A 569 -13.40 28.79 9.27
C THR A 569 -13.02 28.69 7.79
N ASP A 570 -12.65 29.79 7.15
CA ASP A 570 -12.14 29.82 5.78
C ASP A 570 -10.71 29.27 5.71
N LEU A 571 -10.52 28.19 4.95
CA LEU A 571 -9.21 27.56 4.81
C LEU A 571 -8.18 28.48 4.13
N ASN A 572 -8.61 29.46 3.32
CA ASN A 572 -7.69 30.43 2.71
C ASN A 572 -7.20 31.45 3.74
N LEU A 573 -8.04 31.86 4.69
CA LEU A 573 -7.62 32.72 5.81
C LEU A 573 -6.68 31.97 6.76
N ILE A 574 -7.01 30.73 7.14
CA ILE A 574 -6.14 29.87 7.94
C ILE A 574 -4.78 29.73 7.26
N LYS A 575 -4.77 29.45 5.96
CA LYS A 575 -3.57 29.35 5.12
C LYS A 575 -2.77 30.65 5.09
N ALA A 576 -3.43 31.79 4.93
CA ALA A 576 -2.77 33.10 4.87
C ALA A 576 -2.09 33.47 6.19
N ILE A 577 -2.70 33.11 7.33
CA ILE A 577 -2.19 33.45 8.67
C ILE A 577 -1.10 32.47 9.12
N THR A 578 -1.33 31.16 8.92
CA THR A 578 -0.45 30.10 9.46
C THR A 578 0.53 29.53 8.45
N ARG A 579 0.33 29.74 7.16
CA ARG A 579 0.95 29.05 6.03
C ARG A 579 0.54 27.57 5.87
N ALA A 580 -0.33 27.02 6.73
CA ALA A 580 -0.82 25.64 6.56
C ALA A 580 -1.51 25.49 5.19
N GLY A 581 -0.97 24.60 4.33
CA GLY A 581 -1.43 24.42 2.96
C GLY A 581 -0.69 25.25 1.91
N MET A 582 0.23 26.16 2.30
CA MET A 582 1.08 26.90 1.36
C MET A 582 2.32 26.13 0.90
N GLY A 583 2.72 25.10 1.65
CA GLY A 583 3.94 24.34 1.38
C GLY A 583 3.93 23.58 0.06
N PRO A 584 5.09 22.99 -0.33
CA PRO A 584 5.29 22.34 -1.63
C PRO A 584 4.29 21.21 -1.95
N CYS A 585 3.66 20.63 -0.93
CA CYS A 585 2.63 19.60 -1.16
C CYS A 585 1.28 20.15 -1.66
N GLY A 586 1.07 21.48 -1.65
CA GLY A 586 -0.18 22.09 -2.14
C GLY A 586 -1.42 21.70 -1.32
N SER A 587 -1.33 21.64 0.02
CA SER A 587 -2.43 21.29 0.94
C SER A 587 -2.89 19.82 0.92
N LYS A 588 -2.27 18.98 0.11
CA LYS A 588 -2.69 17.59 -0.14
C LYS A 588 -2.76 16.70 1.12
N THR A 589 -2.00 17.03 2.18
CA THR A 589 -1.98 16.27 3.44
C THR A 589 -2.77 16.95 4.54
N CYS A 590 -2.59 18.27 4.73
CA CYS A 590 -3.12 18.98 5.89
C CYS A 590 -4.59 19.40 5.74
N GLU A 591 -5.13 19.59 4.56
CA GLU A 591 -6.52 20.05 4.37
C GLU A 591 -7.54 19.12 5.06
N VAL A 592 -7.38 17.81 4.88
CA VAL A 592 -8.28 16.82 5.50
C VAL A 592 -8.19 16.87 7.02
N LEU A 593 -6.99 17.08 7.57
CA LEU A 593 -6.76 17.19 9.01
C LEU A 593 -7.33 18.49 9.58
N ILE A 594 -7.21 19.61 8.86
CA ILE A 594 -7.81 20.91 9.26
C ILE A 594 -9.34 20.82 9.24
N LYS A 595 -9.92 20.21 8.20
CA LYS A 595 -11.37 19.94 8.15
C LYS A 595 -11.81 19.03 9.32
N GLY A 596 -10.95 18.09 9.75
CA GLY A 596 -11.18 17.31 10.95
C GLY A 596 -11.30 18.16 12.22
N LEU A 597 -10.40 19.14 12.41
CA LEU A 597 -10.49 20.09 13.53
C LEU A 597 -11.75 20.94 13.49
N LEU A 598 -12.15 21.42 12.31
CA LEU A 598 -13.39 22.18 12.12
C LEU A 598 -14.62 21.35 12.51
N ARG A 599 -14.67 20.07 12.11
CA ARG A 599 -15.77 19.16 12.51
C ARG A 599 -15.81 18.91 14.03
N GLU A 600 -14.67 18.83 14.69
CA GLU A 600 -14.59 18.69 16.15
C GLU A 600 -15.16 19.89 16.87
N GLU A 601 -15.03 21.10 16.30
CA GLU A 601 -15.64 22.34 16.81
C GLU A 601 -17.08 22.53 16.28
N GLY A 602 -17.69 21.49 15.70
CA GLY A 602 -19.09 21.48 15.26
C GLY A 602 -19.37 22.13 13.89
N ILE A 603 -18.33 22.43 13.10
CA ILE A 603 -18.47 23.07 11.78
C ILE A 603 -18.49 21.99 10.70
N PRO A 604 -19.62 21.79 10.01
CA PRO A 604 -19.71 20.77 8.96
C PRO A 604 -18.96 21.18 7.68
N ASP A 605 -18.47 20.21 6.92
CA ASP A 605 -17.68 20.43 5.71
C ASP A 605 -18.35 21.35 4.66
N LYS A 606 -19.69 21.32 4.59
CA LYS A 606 -20.48 22.18 3.67
C LYS A 606 -20.39 23.67 3.97
N GLU A 607 -20.01 24.04 5.19
CA GLU A 607 -19.85 25.42 5.65
C GLU A 607 -18.40 25.90 5.56
N VAL A 608 -17.48 25.00 5.21
CA VAL A 608 -16.05 25.32 5.11
C VAL A 608 -15.73 25.85 3.72
N VAL A 609 -15.19 27.05 3.63
CA VAL A 609 -14.65 27.59 2.38
C VAL A 609 -13.37 26.83 2.02
N ALA A 610 -13.38 26.10 0.91
CA ALA A 610 -12.28 25.27 0.47
C ALA A 610 -11.04 26.07 0.06
N ASN A 611 -9.88 25.45 0.15
CA ASN A 611 -8.64 26.05 -0.35
C ASN A 611 -8.68 26.32 -1.85
N THR A 612 -8.24 27.52 -2.24
CA THR A 612 -7.88 27.79 -3.64
C THR A 612 -6.70 26.91 -4.03
N LYS A 613 -6.90 26.08 -5.05
CA LYS A 613 -5.87 25.17 -5.54
C LYS A 613 -4.78 25.92 -6.32
N ARG A 614 -3.55 25.41 -6.27
CA ARG A 614 -2.47 25.91 -7.13
C ARG A 614 -2.63 25.37 -8.54
N PRO A 615 -2.16 26.12 -9.56
CA PRO A 615 -2.24 25.67 -10.96
C PRO A 615 -1.29 24.50 -11.29
N LEU A 616 -0.25 24.25 -10.48
CA LEU A 616 0.69 23.14 -10.73
C LEU A 616 0.63 22.12 -9.61
N PHE A 617 0.66 20.84 -9.98
CA PHE A 617 0.66 19.70 -9.03
C PHE A 617 1.94 19.59 -8.22
N ILE A 618 3.07 19.90 -8.86
CA ILE A 618 4.39 19.91 -8.25
C ILE A 618 5.07 21.25 -8.54
N GLU A 619 6.04 21.59 -7.70
CA GLU A 619 6.90 22.75 -7.97
C GLU A 619 7.87 22.43 -9.11
N ILE A 620 7.97 23.37 -10.03
CA ILE A 620 8.92 23.30 -11.16
C ILE A 620 9.80 24.54 -11.07
N PRO A 621 11.14 24.40 -11.11
CA PRO A 621 12.04 25.54 -11.22
C PRO A 621 11.71 26.37 -12.46
N LEU A 622 11.67 27.71 -12.34
CA LEU A 622 11.37 28.60 -13.47
C LEU A 622 12.30 28.38 -14.68
N ALA A 623 13.55 28.02 -14.42
CA ALA A 623 14.53 27.67 -15.46
C ALA A 623 14.16 26.43 -16.31
N LYS A 624 13.16 25.65 -15.88
CA LYS A 624 12.68 24.47 -16.64
C LYS A 624 11.54 24.80 -17.60
N PHE A 625 10.97 26.01 -17.50
CA PHE A 625 10.00 26.47 -18.48
C PHE A 625 10.75 27.01 -19.72
N PRO A 626 10.26 26.74 -20.92
CA PRO A 626 10.85 27.28 -22.14
C PRO A 626 10.67 28.80 -22.25
N ASP A 627 11.48 29.45 -23.06
CA ASP A 627 11.44 30.89 -23.32
C ASP A 627 10.24 31.36 -24.17
N GLY A 628 9.37 30.45 -24.55
CA GLY A 628 8.20 30.70 -25.43
C GLY A 628 8.53 30.49 -26.91
N SER A 629 9.77 30.19 -27.29
CA SER A 629 10.08 29.78 -28.67
C SER A 629 9.47 28.39 -28.93
N VAL A 630 8.77 28.23 -30.04
CA VAL A 630 8.17 26.96 -30.47
C VAL A 630 9.06 26.32 -31.51
N LYS A 631 9.43 25.06 -31.33
CA LYS A 631 10.08 24.23 -32.36
C LYS A 631 9.10 23.75 -33.40
#